data_4313460cc40a67e14349456ba4133fbc
#
_entry.id   4313460cc40a67e14349456ba4133fbc
#
_cell.length_a   1.000
_cell.length_b   1.000
_cell.length_c   1.000
_cell.angle_alpha   90.00
_cell.angle_beta   90.00
_cell.angle_gamma   90.00
#
_symmetry.space_group_name_H-M   'P 1'
#
loop_
_entity.id
_entity.type
_entity.pdbx_description
1 polymer ?
#
loop_
_entity_poly.entity_id
_entity_poly.type
_entity_poly.pdbx_seq_one_letter_code
_entity_poly.pdbx_strand_id
1 'polypeptide(L)'
;MKRGEGEATTEDGAAPGHWDRDLRGVGKLAIDATTSITSLVEAMHRGIVRPFSGDHDAGVGGISGLVYGSVRGITRGVGLGVDAALKLLAPALRGVPDVRGRDSVQSIVNGVMGDYLRRSGNPLALDMQWRVNGQVLTMEPSSITRAFGQPGGRLLIMVHGLCMNDLRWQREVAGGTHDHGLALQRDLGFTPVYLR
;
A
#
# COMPACT_ATOMS: atom_id res chain seq x y z
N MET A 1 -1.50 3.15 -57.44
CA MET A 1 -2.00 4.08 -56.40
C MET A 1 -2.18 3.26 -55.15
N LYS A 2 -1.11 3.14 -54.31
CA LYS A 2 -1.08 2.36 -53.06
C LYS A 2 -1.49 3.27 -51.92
N ARG A 3 -2.55 2.93 -51.23
CA ARG A 3 -2.90 3.53 -49.92
C ARG A 3 -2.16 2.77 -48.84
N GLY A 4 -1.31 3.46 -48.09
CA GLY A 4 -0.67 2.94 -46.92
C GLY A 4 -1.68 2.84 -45.78
N GLU A 5 -1.80 1.65 -45.24
CA GLU A 5 -2.45 1.40 -43.96
C GLU A 5 -1.49 1.87 -42.87
N GLY A 6 -1.86 2.93 -42.18
CA GLY A 6 -1.21 3.37 -40.96
C GLY A 6 -1.58 2.45 -39.83
N GLU A 7 -0.64 1.61 -39.45
CA GLU A 7 -0.69 0.79 -38.22
C GLU A 7 -0.63 1.72 -37.03
N ALA A 8 -1.78 1.94 -36.41
CA ALA A 8 -1.86 2.62 -35.14
C ALA A 8 -1.32 1.66 -34.05
N THR A 9 -0.06 1.82 -33.68
CA THR A 9 0.49 1.24 -32.48
C THR A 9 -0.23 1.88 -31.29
N THR A 10 -1.15 1.13 -30.70
CA THR A 10 -1.66 1.42 -29.36
C THR A 10 -0.47 1.29 -28.40
N GLU A 11 0.10 2.41 -27.99
CA GLU A 11 0.95 2.47 -26.82
C GLU A 11 0.11 2.01 -25.62
N ASP A 12 0.38 0.79 -25.19
CA ASP A 12 -0.13 0.20 -23.96
C ASP A 12 0.43 1.05 -22.81
N GLY A 13 -0.35 2.05 -22.38
CA GLY A 13 0.00 2.98 -21.34
C GLY A 13 0.07 2.26 -20.00
N ALA A 14 1.20 1.58 -19.74
CA ALA A 14 1.52 1.07 -18.44
C ALA A 14 1.38 2.20 -17.41
N ALA A 15 0.51 2.02 -16.41
CA ALA A 15 0.35 2.98 -15.34
C ALA A 15 1.72 3.27 -14.69
N PRO A 16 2.02 4.54 -14.36
CA PRO A 16 3.31 4.90 -13.78
C PRO A 16 3.56 4.09 -12.51
N GLY A 17 4.73 3.45 -12.45
CA GLY A 17 5.13 2.62 -11.32
C GLY A 17 5.15 3.42 -10.00
N HIS A 18 4.73 2.77 -8.92
CA HIS A 18 4.68 3.38 -7.58
C HIS A 18 5.90 2.98 -6.72
N TRP A 19 6.99 2.58 -7.34
CA TRP A 19 8.18 2.05 -6.69
C TRP A 19 8.78 2.95 -5.61
N ASP A 20 8.80 4.26 -5.84
CA ASP A 20 9.29 5.24 -4.88
C ASP A 20 8.46 5.23 -3.59
N ARG A 21 7.14 5.15 -3.70
CA ARG A 21 6.24 5.04 -2.55
C ARG A 21 6.42 3.72 -1.82
N ASP A 22 6.49 2.62 -2.55
CA ASP A 22 6.60 1.28 -1.98
C ASP A 22 7.92 1.10 -1.25
N LEU A 23 9.05 1.49 -1.86
CA LEU A 23 10.36 1.42 -1.24
C LEU A 23 10.45 2.30 0.01
N ARG A 24 9.88 3.49 -0.02
CA ARG A 24 9.80 4.37 1.15
C ARG A 24 8.93 3.78 2.25
N GLY A 25 7.81 3.18 1.88
CA GLY A 25 6.91 2.54 2.83
C GLY A 25 7.53 1.32 3.51
N VAL A 26 8.19 0.47 2.74
CA VAL A 26 8.94 -0.69 3.27
C VAL A 26 10.11 -0.24 4.14
N GLY A 27 10.89 0.77 3.69
CA GLY A 27 11.99 1.34 4.47
C GLY A 27 11.50 1.89 5.81
N LYS A 28 10.41 2.67 5.81
CA LYS A 28 9.81 3.20 7.04
C LYS A 28 9.35 2.08 7.97
N LEU A 29 8.68 1.05 7.43
CA LEU A 29 8.21 -0.09 8.22
C LEU A 29 9.38 -0.84 8.87
N ALA A 30 10.47 -1.07 8.15
CA ALA A 30 11.68 -1.70 8.66
C ALA A 30 12.32 -0.90 9.81
N ILE A 31 12.38 0.42 9.67
CA ILE A 31 12.91 1.32 10.70
C ILE A 31 12.02 1.32 11.93
N ASP A 32 10.71 1.42 11.77
CA ASP A 32 9.75 1.39 12.85
C ASP A 32 9.79 0.05 13.59
N ALA A 33 9.92 -1.07 12.88
CA ALA A 33 10.10 -2.40 13.47
C ALA A 33 11.40 -2.48 14.29
N THR A 34 12.53 -2.03 13.73
CA THR A 34 13.83 -2.04 14.41
C THR A 34 13.81 -1.20 15.69
N THR A 35 13.24 0.01 15.64
CA THR A 35 13.14 0.88 16.80
C THR A 35 12.20 0.32 17.87
N SER A 36 11.11 -0.35 17.48
CA SER A 36 10.17 -0.99 18.39
C SER A 36 10.79 -2.19 19.08
N ILE A 37 11.49 -3.06 18.34
CA ILE A 37 12.24 -4.20 18.92
C ILE A 37 13.32 -3.70 19.87
N THR A 38 14.09 -2.69 19.49
CA THR A 38 15.11 -2.08 20.36
C THR A 38 14.51 -1.57 21.68
N SER A 39 13.35 -0.91 21.61
CA SER A 39 12.64 -0.42 22.79
C SER A 39 12.10 -1.54 23.68
N LEU A 40 11.62 -2.63 23.07
CA LEU A 40 11.18 -3.83 23.79
C LEU A 40 12.35 -4.50 24.53
N VAL A 41 13.48 -4.69 23.86
CA VAL A 41 14.69 -5.27 24.46
C VAL A 41 15.21 -4.40 25.62
N GLU A 42 15.21 -3.08 25.44
CA GLU A 42 15.58 -2.14 26.50
C GLU A 42 14.64 -2.26 27.71
N ALA A 43 13.34 -2.35 27.48
CA ALA A 43 12.35 -2.53 28.56
C ALA A 43 12.52 -3.86 29.30
N MET A 44 12.77 -4.95 28.58
CA MET A 44 13.07 -6.25 29.16
C MET A 44 14.38 -6.21 29.96
N HIS A 45 15.43 -5.62 29.42
CA HIS A 45 16.71 -5.47 30.09
C HIS A 45 16.56 -4.70 31.43
N ARG A 46 15.86 -3.56 31.39
CA ARG A 46 15.55 -2.80 32.62
C ARG A 46 14.73 -3.62 33.64
N GLY A 47 13.76 -4.41 33.18
CA GLY A 47 12.97 -5.28 34.03
C GLY A 47 13.77 -6.39 34.72
N ILE A 48 14.82 -6.92 34.07
CA ILE A 48 15.70 -7.94 34.60
C ILE A 48 16.74 -7.36 35.58
N VAL A 49 17.31 -6.20 35.27
CA VAL A 49 18.38 -5.59 36.08
C VAL A 49 17.85 -4.89 37.33
N ARG A 50 16.65 -4.32 37.27
CA ARG A 50 16.05 -3.56 38.38
C ARG A 50 15.93 -4.29 39.70
N PRO A 51 15.61 -5.59 39.78
CA PRO A 51 15.56 -6.30 41.06
C PRO A 51 16.93 -6.51 41.75
N PHE A 52 18.02 -6.38 40.98
CA PHE A 52 19.38 -6.66 41.47
C PHE A 52 20.21 -5.39 41.73
N SER A 53 19.75 -4.23 41.28
CA SER A 53 20.40 -2.95 41.55
C SER A 53 19.77 -2.31 42.77
N GLY A 54 20.43 -2.43 43.90
CA GLY A 54 20.13 -1.59 45.07
C GLY A 54 20.27 -0.11 44.71
N ASP A 55 19.89 0.79 45.57
CA ASP A 55 19.70 2.26 45.46
C ASP A 55 20.82 3.11 44.77
N HIS A 56 21.70 2.48 44.00
CA HIS A 56 22.79 3.14 43.24
C HIS A 56 22.46 3.21 41.72
N ASP A 57 21.35 3.84 41.40
CA ASP A 57 20.71 3.81 40.05
C ASP A 57 21.38 4.71 39.00
N ALA A 58 22.51 5.36 39.29
CA ALA A 58 23.12 6.34 38.39
C ALA A 58 24.03 5.76 37.29
N GLY A 59 24.51 4.51 37.44
CA GLY A 59 25.53 3.97 36.52
C GLY A 59 25.02 3.05 35.43
N VAL A 60 24.07 2.15 35.74
CA VAL A 60 23.62 1.11 34.80
C VAL A 60 22.59 1.65 33.81
N GLY A 61 21.73 2.57 34.24
CA GLY A 61 20.77 3.24 33.35
C GLY A 61 21.45 4.15 32.31
N GLY A 62 22.57 4.74 32.66
CA GLY A 62 23.30 5.67 31.79
C GLY A 62 23.91 5.01 30.55
N ILE A 63 24.66 3.92 30.71
CA ILE A 63 25.37 3.24 29.61
C ILE A 63 24.36 2.49 28.72
N SER A 64 23.44 1.73 29.30
CA SER A 64 22.41 1.03 28.55
C SER A 64 21.48 2.00 27.80
N GLY A 65 21.06 3.09 28.44
CA GLY A 65 20.27 4.15 27.80
C GLY A 65 20.98 4.81 26.64
N LEU A 66 22.31 5.04 26.77
CA LEU A 66 23.14 5.60 25.70
C LEU A 66 23.27 4.61 24.52
N VAL A 67 23.49 3.33 24.77
CA VAL A 67 23.59 2.31 23.72
C VAL A 67 22.26 2.18 22.97
N TYR A 68 21.14 2.00 23.66
CA TYR A 68 19.83 1.91 23.01
C TYR A 68 19.40 3.21 22.35
N GLY A 69 19.75 4.35 22.93
CA GLY A 69 19.54 5.67 22.35
C GLY A 69 20.34 5.87 21.05
N SER A 70 21.61 5.45 21.02
CA SER A 70 22.44 5.53 19.81
C SER A 70 21.94 4.61 18.69
N VAL A 71 21.54 3.36 19.01
CA VAL A 71 20.92 2.46 18.00
C VAL A 71 19.69 3.10 17.40
N ARG A 72 18.77 3.63 18.21
CA ARG A 72 17.58 4.32 17.70
C ARG A 72 17.92 5.58 16.89
N GLY A 73 18.91 6.35 17.34
CA GLY A 73 19.37 7.56 16.65
C GLY A 73 19.96 7.25 15.28
N ILE A 74 20.86 6.28 15.20
CA ILE A 74 21.48 5.83 13.95
C ILE A 74 20.42 5.25 13.01
N THR A 75 19.54 4.37 13.50
CA THR A 75 18.47 3.77 12.70
C THR A 75 17.55 4.85 12.10
N ARG A 76 17.17 5.85 12.88
CA ARG A 76 16.36 6.98 12.38
C ARG A 76 17.13 7.84 11.38
N GLY A 77 18.41 8.11 11.64
CA GLY A 77 19.26 8.88 10.73
C GLY A 77 19.42 8.19 9.38
N VAL A 78 19.67 6.89 9.37
CA VAL A 78 19.70 6.06 8.14
C VAL A 78 18.35 6.13 7.41
N GLY A 79 17.25 6.03 8.15
CA GLY A 79 15.91 6.11 7.59
C GLY A 79 15.62 7.44 6.90
N LEU A 80 15.97 8.53 7.53
CA LEU A 80 15.82 9.86 6.93
C LEU A 80 16.69 10.02 5.68
N GLY A 81 17.93 9.49 5.70
CA GLY A 81 18.81 9.49 4.53
C GLY A 81 18.24 8.67 3.37
N VAL A 82 17.73 7.47 3.63
CA VAL A 82 17.09 6.63 2.62
C VAL A 82 15.83 7.29 2.06
N ASP A 83 14.96 7.85 2.92
CA ASP A 83 13.74 8.53 2.46
C ASP A 83 14.08 9.77 1.60
N ALA A 84 15.09 10.53 1.97
CA ALA A 84 15.56 11.67 1.17
C ALA A 84 16.14 11.21 -0.19
N ALA A 85 16.96 10.16 -0.21
CA ALA A 85 17.52 9.61 -1.44
C ALA A 85 16.40 9.09 -2.38
N LEU A 86 15.43 8.37 -1.85
CA LEU A 86 14.29 7.88 -2.64
C LEU A 86 13.42 9.02 -3.17
N LYS A 87 13.23 10.11 -2.43
CA LYS A 87 12.56 11.32 -2.94
C LYS A 87 13.30 11.92 -4.12
N LEU A 88 14.62 11.99 -4.07
CA LEU A 88 15.45 12.51 -5.16
C LEU A 88 15.41 11.59 -6.40
N LEU A 89 15.32 10.27 -6.18
CA LEU A 89 15.24 9.27 -7.26
C LEU A 89 13.81 9.07 -7.79
N ALA A 90 12.78 9.59 -7.10
CA ALA A 90 11.39 9.41 -7.49
C ALA A 90 11.09 9.72 -8.97
N PRO A 91 11.64 10.80 -9.58
CA PRO A 91 11.41 11.06 -11.00
C PRO A 91 11.92 9.94 -11.94
N ALA A 92 13.07 9.35 -11.60
CA ALA A 92 13.67 8.26 -12.38
C ALA A 92 12.90 6.93 -12.22
N LEU A 93 12.24 6.74 -11.06
CA LEU A 93 11.49 5.52 -10.76
C LEU A 93 10.06 5.52 -11.35
N ARG A 94 9.55 6.67 -11.79
CA ARG A 94 8.18 6.78 -12.34
C ARG A 94 7.92 6.00 -13.61
N GLY A 95 8.98 5.71 -14.37
CA GLY A 95 8.88 4.94 -15.63
C GLY A 95 9.02 3.42 -15.43
N VAL A 96 9.21 2.94 -14.22
CA VAL A 96 9.37 1.51 -13.94
C VAL A 96 7.99 0.86 -13.84
N PRO A 97 7.67 -0.16 -14.66
CA PRO A 97 6.38 -0.85 -14.60
C PRO A 97 6.13 -1.50 -13.23
N ASP A 98 4.88 -1.56 -12.83
CA ASP A 98 4.48 -2.23 -11.59
C ASP A 98 4.76 -3.74 -11.64
N VAL A 99 5.21 -4.31 -10.53
CA VAL A 99 5.40 -5.75 -10.39
C VAL A 99 4.05 -6.44 -10.27
N ARG A 100 3.87 -7.52 -11.04
CA ARG A 100 2.71 -8.39 -10.87
C ARG A 100 2.58 -8.84 -9.41
N GLY A 101 1.39 -8.71 -8.85
CA GLY A 101 1.13 -9.07 -7.45
C GLY A 101 1.39 -7.98 -6.40
N ARG A 102 1.93 -6.82 -6.78
CA ARG A 102 2.11 -5.68 -5.88
C ARG A 102 0.83 -5.34 -5.10
N ASP A 103 -0.29 -5.22 -5.81
CA ASP A 103 -1.60 -4.92 -5.21
C ASP A 103 -2.03 -5.98 -4.18
N SER A 104 -1.74 -7.26 -4.46
CA SER A 104 -2.05 -8.35 -3.52
C SER A 104 -1.20 -8.27 -2.26
N VAL A 105 0.11 -8.04 -2.39
CA VAL A 105 1.01 -7.86 -1.23
C VAL A 105 0.60 -6.65 -0.40
N GLN A 106 0.33 -5.52 -1.04
CA GLN A 106 -0.10 -4.30 -0.36
C GLN A 106 -1.43 -4.52 0.38
N SER A 107 -2.36 -5.26 -0.20
CA SER A 107 -3.64 -5.61 0.44
C SER A 107 -3.46 -6.51 1.65
N ILE A 108 -2.54 -7.50 1.59
CA ILE A 108 -2.21 -8.36 2.73
C ILE A 108 -1.62 -7.52 3.87
N VAL A 109 -0.63 -6.68 3.58
CA VAL A 109 0.00 -5.81 4.59
C VAL A 109 -1.02 -4.86 5.22
N ASN A 110 -1.92 -4.28 4.43
CA ASN A 110 -2.97 -3.41 4.95
C ASN A 110 -4.04 -4.19 5.73
N GLY A 111 -4.37 -5.41 5.33
CA GLY A 111 -5.30 -6.27 6.07
C GLY A 111 -4.81 -6.62 7.48
N VAL A 112 -3.48 -6.76 7.65
CA VAL A 112 -2.86 -7.11 8.95
C VAL A 112 -2.45 -5.88 9.75
N MET A 113 -1.93 -4.84 9.09
CA MET A 113 -1.27 -3.69 9.72
C MET A 113 -1.83 -2.34 9.27
N GLY A 114 -2.96 -2.29 8.58
CA GLY A 114 -3.50 -1.07 7.96
C GLY A 114 -3.66 0.09 8.94
N ASP A 115 -4.17 -0.18 10.14
CA ASP A 115 -4.30 0.82 11.19
C ASP A 115 -2.97 1.42 11.63
N TYR A 116 -1.94 0.57 11.72
CA TYR A 116 -0.59 1.02 12.05
C TYR A 116 0.00 1.86 10.91
N LEU A 117 -0.10 1.39 9.68
CA LEU A 117 0.39 2.10 8.49
C LEU A 117 -0.25 3.49 8.39
N ARG A 118 -1.57 3.57 8.60
CA ARG A 118 -2.31 4.84 8.57
C ARG A 118 -1.87 5.78 9.68
N ARG A 119 -1.83 5.32 10.95
CA ARG A 119 -1.43 6.15 12.09
C ARG A 119 0.01 6.64 11.99
N SER A 120 0.91 5.84 11.42
CA SER A 120 2.31 6.21 11.24
C SER A 120 2.57 7.05 9.97
N GLY A 121 1.54 7.33 9.16
CA GLY A 121 1.69 8.02 7.88
C GLY A 121 2.58 7.24 6.91
N ASN A 122 2.50 5.90 6.92
CA ASN A 122 3.30 5.07 6.03
C ASN A 122 2.75 5.14 4.60
N PRO A 123 3.61 5.35 3.58
CA PRO A 123 3.20 5.38 2.16
C PRO A 123 2.50 4.12 1.65
N LEU A 124 2.66 2.97 2.33
CA LEU A 124 1.96 1.73 1.98
C LEU A 124 0.51 1.70 2.46
N ALA A 125 0.08 2.64 3.31
CA ALA A 125 -1.31 2.71 3.75
C ALA A 125 -2.24 2.86 2.56
N LEU A 126 -3.29 2.05 2.53
CA LEU A 126 -4.37 2.15 1.56
C LEU A 126 -5.55 2.89 2.19
N ASP A 127 -6.10 3.83 1.45
CA ASP A 127 -7.41 4.39 1.75
C ASP A 127 -8.48 3.59 1.04
N MET A 128 -9.62 3.43 1.70
CA MET A 128 -10.78 2.80 1.12
C MET A 128 -11.23 3.60 -0.11
N GLN A 129 -11.40 2.95 -1.24
CA GLN A 129 -11.75 3.58 -2.51
C GLN A 129 -12.86 2.81 -3.20
N TRP A 130 -13.75 3.55 -3.85
CA TRP A 130 -14.69 2.98 -4.80
C TRP A 130 -14.03 2.87 -6.17
N ARG A 131 -14.26 1.75 -6.86
CA ARG A 131 -13.74 1.52 -8.21
C ARG A 131 -14.83 1.04 -9.15
N VAL A 132 -14.76 1.49 -10.39
CA VAL A 132 -15.61 1.07 -11.49
C VAL A 132 -14.72 0.86 -12.70
N ASN A 133 -14.83 -0.28 -13.36
CA ASN A 133 -13.98 -0.64 -14.52
C ASN A 133 -12.47 -0.45 -14.25
N GLY A 134 -12.00 -0.83 -13.04
CA GLY A 134 -10.61 -0.67 -12.63
C GLY A 134 -10.16 0.76 -12.32
N GLN A 135 -11.00 1.78 -12.49
CA GLN A 135 -10.70 3.18 -12.21
C GLN A 135 -11.26 3.62 -10.86
N VAL A 136 -10.55 4.50 -10.17
CA VAL A 136 -11.03 5.09 -8.92
C VAL A 136 -12.23 5.98 -9.22
N LEU A 137 -13.33 5.75 -8.51
CA LEU A 137 -14.52 6.58 -8.57
C LEU A 137 -14.44 7.66 -7.51
N THR A 138 -14.32 8.91 -7.92
CA THR A 138 -14.51 10.06 -7.03
C THR A 138 -16.00 10.33 -6.82
N MET A 139 -16.39 10.70 -5.59
CA MET A 139 -17.79 10.96 -5.23
C MET A 139 -18.28 12.33 -5.72
N GLU A 140 -17.87 12.72 -6.91
CA GLU A 140 -18.33 13.94 -7.58
C GLU A 140 -19.39 13.60 -8.63
N PRO A 141 -20.45 14.39 -8.78
CA PRO A 141 -21.52 14.13 -9.76
C PRO A 141 -21.03 13.90 -11.17
N SER A 142 -20.03 14.67 -11.62
CA SER A 142 -19.41 14.53 -12.94
C SER A 142 -18.67 13.20 -13.13
N SER A 143 -17.99 12.73 -12.10
CA SER A 143 -17.27 11.47 -12.09
C SER A 143 -18.23 10.28 -12.10
N ILE A 144 -19.28 10.36 -11.30
CA ILE A 144 -20.35 9.36 -11.22
C ILE A 144 -21.06 9.25 -12.58
N THR A 145 -21.46 10.38 -13.16
CA THR A 145 -22.12 10.41 -14.49
C THR A 145 -21.22 9.82 -15.58
N ARG A 146 -19.92 10.13 -15.55
CA ARG A 146 -18.95 9.58 -16.50
C ARG A 146 -18.77 8.07 -16.35
N ALA A 147 -18.71 7.58 -15.10
CA ALA A 147 -18.46 6.17 -14.80
C ALA A 147 -19.66 5.29 -15.17
N PHE A 148 -20.88 5.78 -14.95
CA PHE A 148 -22.10 4.96 -15.09
C PHE A 148 -22.95 5.33 -16.30
N GLY A 149 -22.79 6.51 -16.88
CA GLY A 149 -23.66 7.01 -17.94
C GLY A 149 -25.10 7.13 -17.41
N GLN A 150 -25.94 6.20 -17.84
CA GLN A 150 -27.28 6.00 -17.31
C GLN A 150 -27.24 4.77 -16.39
N PRO A 151 -27.09 4.92 -15.08
CA PRO A 151 -27.03 3.78 -14.16
C PRO A 151 -28.37 3.05 -14.17
N GLY A 152 -28.29 1.72 -14.19
CA GLY A 152 -29.44 0.87 -13.92
C GLY A 152 -29.97 1.12 -12.51
N GLY A 153 -31.26 0.89 -12.28
CA GLY A 153 -31.90 1.19 -11.00
C GLY A 153 -31.40 0.39 -9.80
N ARG A 154 -30.47 -0.58 -10.00
CA ARG A 154 -29.97 -1.47 -8.93
C ARG A 154 -28.45 -1.41 -8.86
N LEU A 155 -27.93 -0.90 -7.73
CA LEU A 155 -26.51 -0.86 -7.42
C LEU A 155 -26.06 -2.19 -6.79
N LEU A 156 -24.93 -2.72 -7.24
CA LEU A 156 -24.28 -3.91 -6.67
C LEU A 156 -22.93 -3.51 -6.09
N ILE A 157 -22.79 -3.55 -4.76
CA ILE A 157 -21.56 -3.27 -4.08
C ILE A 157 -20.78 -4.58 -3.89
N MET A 158 -19.60 -4.66 -4.48
CA MET A 158 -18.69 -5.82 -4.41
C MET A 158 -17.64 -5.58 -3.33
N VAL A 159 -17.77 -6.28 -2.20
CA VAL A 159 -16.85 -6.17 -1.06
C VAL A 159 -16.00 -7.42 -0.98
N HIS A 160 -14.68 -7.26 -0.98
CA HIS A 160 -13.74 -8.38 -0.87
C HIS A 160 -13.51 -8.81 0.60
N GLY A 161 -12.87 -9.97 0.80
CA GLY A 161 -12.48 -10.47 2.12
C GLY A 161 -11.23 -9.78 2.69
N LEU A 162 -10.93 -10.09 3.96
CA LEU A 162 -9.71 -9.61 4.65
C LEU A 162 -8.45 -9.99 3.86
N CYS A 163 -7.49 -9.09 3.79
CA CYS A 163 -6.22 -9.24 3.05
C CYS A 163 -6.38 -9.43 1.53
N MET A 164 -7.54 -9.09 0.99
CA MET A 164 -7.85 -9.15 -0.44
C MET A 164 -8.03 -7.75 -1.02
N ASN A 165 -8.33 -7.67 -2.31
CA ASN A 165 -8.65 -6.44 -3.04
C ASN A 165 -9.75 -6.68 -4.08
N ASP A 166 -10.17 -5.61 -4.73
CA ASP A 166 -11.19 -5.61 -5.79
C ASP A 166 -10.86 -6.54 -6.97
N LEU A 167 -9.57 -6.78 -7.27
CA LEU A 167 -9.15 -7.68 -8.35
C LEU A 167 -9.53 -9.15 -8.11
N ARG A 168 -9.89 -9.53 -6.88
CA ARG A 168 -10.36 -10.89 -6.56
C ARG A 168 -11.72 -11.24 -7.16
N TRP A 169 -12.48 -10.25 -7.58
CA TRP A 169 -13.71 -10.45 -8.32
C TRP A 169 -13.48 -10.78 -9.81
N GLN A 170 -12.22 -10.68 -10.24
CA GLN A 170 -11.77 -11.03 -11.58
C GLN A 170 -11.04 -12.36 -11.57
N ARG A 171 -11.34 -13.21 -12.53
CA ARG A 171 -10.72 -14.52 -12.70
C ARG A 171 -10.24 -14.68 -14.14
N GLU A 172 -8.98 -15.04 -14.30
CA GLU A 172 -8.48 -15.44 -15.60
C GLU A 172 -9.05 -16.82 -15.99
N VAL A 173 -9.63 -16.90 -17.16
CA VAL A 173 -10.18 -18.11 -17.76
C VAL A 173 -9.65 -18.27 -19.17
N ALA A 174 -9.77 -19.47 -19.74
CA ALA A 174 -9.42 -19.68 -21.14
C ALA A 174 -10.28 -18.77 -22.03
N GLY A 175 -9.61 -17.80 -22.69
CA GLY A 175 -10.26 -16.81 -23.58
C GLY A 175 -10.44 -15.41 -23.00
N GLY A 176 -9.94 -15.12 -21.80
CA GLY A 176 -9.93 -13.77 -21.23
C GLY A 176 -10.18 -13.70 -19.73
N THR A 177 -10.51 -12.52 -19.24
CA THR A 177 -10.82 -12.28 -17.84
C THR A 177 -12.33 -12.32 -17.62
N HIS A 178 -12.78 -13.14 -16.69
CA HIS A 178 -14.16 -13.17 -16.21
C HIS A 178 -14.28 -12.30 -14.95
N ASP A 179 -15.15 -11.30 -15.00
CA ASP A 179 -15.46 -10.42 -13.87
C ASP A 179 -16.87 -10.73 -13.37
N HIS A 180 -16.98 -11.08 -12.09
CA HIS A 180 -18.26 -11.48 -11.48
C HIS A 180 -19.29 -10.34 -11.46
N GLY A 181 -18.86 -9.11 -11.21
CA GLY A 181 -19.74 -7.95 -11.20
C GLY A 181 -20.26 -7.62 -12.59
N LEU A 182 -19.40 -7.67 -13.62
CA LEU A 182 -19.80 -7.45 -15.01
C LEU A 182 -20.73 -8.59 -15.52
N ALA A 183 -20.54 -9.82 -15.05
CA ALA A 183 -21.46 -10.92 -15.35
C ALA A 183 -22.86 -10.64 -14.78
N LEU A 184 -22.94 -10.21 -13.52
CA LEU A 184 -24.21 -9.85 -12.89
C LEU A 184 -24.87 -8.61 -13.51
N GLN A 185 -24.05 -7.67 -13.99
CA GLN A 185 -24.55 -6.53 -14.78
C GLN A 185 -25.23 -7.01 -16.05
N ARG A 186 -24.56 -7.86 -16.82
CA ARG A 186 -25.07 -8.38 -18.10
C ARG A 186 -26.32 -9.22 -17.91
N ASP A 187 -26.31 -10.12 -16.91
CA ASP A 187 -27.36 -11.14 -16.75
C ASP A 187 -28.57 -10.63 -15.98
N LEU A 188 -28.38 -9.67 -15.06
CA LEU A 188 -29.42 -9.20 -14.13
C LEU A 188 -29.61 -7.68 -14.11
N GLY A 189 -28.86 -6.92 -14.90
CA GLY A 189 -28.96 -5.44 -15.01
C GLY A 189 -28.52 -4.69 -13.76
N PHE A 190 -27.62 -5.26 -12.96
CA PHE A 190 -27.00 -4.54 -11.85
C PHE A 190 -25.92 -3.56 -12.34
N THR A 191 -25.68 -2.50 -11.55
CA THR A 191 -24.55 -1.60 -11.75
C THR A 191 -23.47 -1.92 -10.72
N PRO A 192 -22.37 -2.63 -11.09
CA PRO A 192 -21.34 -3.05 -10.12
C PRO A 192 -20.42 -1.91 -9.74
N VAL A 193 -20.12 -1.81 -8.44
CA VAL A 193 -19.12 -0.94 -7.84
C VAL A 193 -18.28 -1.78 -6.90
N TYR A 194 -16.97 -1.66 -6.99
CA TYR A 194 -16.02 -2.44 -6.22
C TYR A 194 -15.42 -1.61 -5.11
N LEU A 195 -15.33 -2.20 -3.93
CA LEU A 195 -14.61 -1.61 -2.81
C LEU A 195 -13.17 -2.09 -2.82
N ARG A 196 -12.22 -1.17 -2.68
CA ARG A 196 -10.80 -1.45 -2.46
C ARG A 196 -10.33 -0.86 -1.15
#